data_dcb94573cd1ae2e2e495cf1e5c14cd96
#
_entry.id   dcb94573cd1ae2e2e495cf1e5c14cd96
#
_cell.length_a   1.000
_cell.length_b   1.000
_cell.length_c   1.000
_cell.angle_alpha   90.00
_cell.angle_beta   90.00
_cell.angle_gamma   90.00
#
_symmetry.space_group_name_H-M   'P 1'
#
loop_
_entity.id
_entity.type
_entity.pdbx_description
1 polymer ?
#
loop_
_entity_poly.entity_id
_entity_poly.type
_entity_poly.pdbx_seq_one_letter_code
_entity_poly.pdbx_strand_id
1 'polypeptide(L)'
;MSTPIDPATVPYRTLYTGAKIPAVGLGTFGSDRFSGEEIAAAVEGAISIGYRHIDCASVYGNEHLIGPALRNAMQAGVKREELWITSKVWNNMHGEGDVLLSCAQTLKDLKLDYLDLYLIHWPFPNFHAPGVSVDSRDPHAVPYIHEN
;
A
#
# COMPACT_ATOMS: atom_id res chain seq x y z
N MET A 1 4.20 -6.78 27.50
CA MET A 1 4.63 -6.07 26.27
C MET A 1 5.77 -6.88 25.68
N SER A 2 5.70 -7.24 24.40
CA SER A 2 6.81 -7.93 23.72
C SER A 2 7.98 -6.96 23.54
N THR A 3 9.20 -7.44 23.73
CA THR A 3 10.40 -6.65 23.44
C THR A 3 10.45 -6.39 21.93
N PRO A 4 10.64 -5.13 21.48
CA PRO A 4 10.81 -4.83 20.07
C PRO A 4 11.97 -5.63 19.47
N ILE A 5 11.80 -6.10 18.25
CA ILE A 5 12.85 -6.77 17.48
C ILE A 5 13.70 -5.67 16.83
N ASP A 6 15.01 -5.82 16.85
CA ASP A 6 15.89 -4.95 16.08
C ASP A 6 15.62 -5.15 14.58
N PRO A 7 15.13 -4.13 13.86
CA PRO A 7 14.84 -4.24 12.42
C PRO A 7 16.04 -4.69 11.58
N ALA A 8 17.26 -4.42 12.05
CA ALA A 8 18.49 -4.83 11.37
C ALA A 8 18.69 -6.36 11.34
N THR A 9 17.99 -7.10 12.20
CA THR A 9 18.02 -8.57 12.21
C THR A 9 17.11 -9.20 11.17
N VAL A 10 16.16 -8.43 10.58
CA VAL A 10 15.27 -8.91 9.52
C VAL A 10 16.05 -9.00 8.21
N PRO A 11 16.04 -10.16 7.53
CA PRO A 11 16.75 -10.30 6.26
C PRO A 11 16.20 -9.36 5.19
N TYR A 12 17.08 -8.86 4.32
CA TYR A 12 16.71 -8.10 3.13
C TYR A 12 16.89 -8.95 1.88
N ARG A 13 16.10 -8.64 0.84
CA ARG A 13 16.28 -9.16 -0.51
C ARG A 13 16.66 -8.02 -1.44
N THR A 14 17.63 -8.26 -2.31
CA THR A 14 18.02 -7.28 -3.33
C THR A 14 17.16 -7.49 -4.57
N LEU A 15 16.48 -6.44 -4.99
CA LEU A 15 15.72 -6.42 -6.23
C LEU A 15 16.67 -6.23 -7.43
N TYR A 16 16.19 -6.49 -8.65
CA TYR A 16 16.97 -6.29 -9.88
C TYR A 16 17.46 -4.83 -10.07
N THR A 17 16.78 -3.86 -9.44
CA THR A 17 17.17 -2.45 -9.43
C THR A 17 18.33 -2.15 -8.48
N GLY A 18 18.73 -3.11 -7.63
CA GLY A 18 19.69 -2.91 -6.55
C GLY A 18 19.06 -2.46 -5.23
N ALA A 19 17.79 -2.08 -5.21
CA ALA A 19 17.08 -1.71 -3.99
C ALA A 19 16.93 -2.93 -3.05
N LYS A 20 16.96 -2.67 -1.75
CA LYS A 20 16.84 -3.70 -0.71
C LYS A 20 15.49 -3.63 -0.05
N ILE A 21 14.68 -4.67 -0.19
CA ILE A 21 13.37 -4.82 0.43
C ILE A 21 13.46 -5.74 1.65
N PRO A 22 12.88 -5.36 2.81
CA PRO A 22 12.76 -6.28 3.94
C PRO A 22 12.00 -7.54 3.54
N ALA A 23 12.53 -8.71 3.88
CA ALA A 23 11.96 -9.99 3.47
C ALA A 23 10.63 -10.34 4.17
N VAL A 24 10.32 -9.64 5.26
CA VAL A 24 9.06 -9.78 6.01
C VAL A 24 8.36 -8.44 6.02
N GLY A 25 7.08 -8.44 5.68
CA GLY A 25 6.21 -7.26 5.65
C GLY A 25 4.83 -7.55 6.23
N LEU A 26 4.09 -6.49 6.55
CA LEU A 26 2.71 -6.54 6.97
C LEU A 26 1.81 -6.14 5.80
N GLY A 27 0.89 -7.03 5.41
CA GLY A 27 -0.21 -6.71 4.49
C GLY A 27 -1.33 -5.97 5.21
N THR A 28 -1.98 -5.03 4.53
CA THR A 28 -3.01 -4.16 5.10
C THR A 28 -4.42 -4.46 4.60
N PHE A 29 -4.63 -5.57 3.93
CA PHE A 29 -5.96 -5.99 3.53
C PHE A 29 -6.72 -6.56 4.73
N GLY A 30 -7.68 -5.78 5.25
CA GLY A 30 -8.50 -6.17 6.42
C GLY A 30 -9.61 -7.15 6.08
N SER A 31 -9.94 -7.35 4.79
CA SER A 31 -11.17 -8.02 4.35
C SER A 31 -12.42 -7.43 5.04
N ASP A 32 -13.51 -8.16 5.10
CA ASP A 32 -14.72 -7.74 5.82
C ASP A 32 -14.66 -8.02 7.35
N ARG A 33 -13.48 -8.41 7.86
CA ARG A 33 -13.30 -8.86 9.25
C ARG A 33 -12.77 -7.75 10.17
N PHE A 34 -12.01 -6.81 9.62
CA PHE A 34 -11.35 -5.76 10.39
C PHE A 34 -11.65 -4.40 9.79
N SER A 35 -11.94 -3.42 10.64
CA SER A 35 -12.11 -2.04 10.22
C SER A 35 -10.80 -1.41 9.75
N GLY A 36 -10.88 -0.33 8.98
CA GLY A 36 -9.70 0.41 8.56
C GLY A 36 -8.89 0.97 9.73
N GLU A 37 -9.57 1.34 10.83
CA GLU A 37 -8.96 1.82 12.07
C GLU A 37 -8.17 0.71 12.78
N GLU A 38 -8.71 -0.50 12.82
CA GLU A 38 -8.00 -1.66 13.38
C GLU A 38 -6.76 -1.98 12.57
N ILE A 39 -6.83 -1.89 11.24
CA ILE A 39 -5.67 -2.07 10.36
C ILE A 39 -4.64 -0.96 10.57
N ALA A 40 -5.07 0.30 10.68
CA ALA A 40 -4.16 1.41 10.96
C ALA A 40 -3.44 1.24 12.31
N ALA A 41 -4.17 0.82 13.35
CA ALA A 41 -3.59 0.50 14.66
C ALA A 41 -2.61 -0.68 14.59
N ALA A 42 -2.92 -1.71 13.78
CA ALA A 42 -2.02 -2.84 13.55
C ALA A 42 -0.73 -2.40 12.83
N VAL A 43 -0.80 -1.48 11.86
CA VAL A 43 0.36 -0.91 11.18
C VAL A 43 1.26 -0.16 12.18
N GLU A 44 0.69 0.72 13.01
CA GLU A 44 1.44 1.46 14.02
C GLU A 44 2.10 0.50 15.03
N GLY A 45 1.35 -0.49 15.52
CA GLY A 45 1.85 -1.53 16.40
C GLY A 45 2.97 -2.36 15.76
N ALA A 46 2.82 -2.76 14.50
CA ALA A 46 3.84 -3.52 13.79
C ALA A 46 5.16 -2.74 13.64
N ILE A 47 5.08 -1.45 13.27
CA ILE A 47 6.27 -0.60 13.17
C ILE A 47 6.95 -0.46 14.54
N SER A 48 6.16 -0.32 15.60
CA SER A 48 6.69 -0.17 16.97
C SER A 48 7.46 -1.41 17.46
N ILE A 49 7.11 -2.60 16.97
CA ILE A 49 7.80 -3.85 17.31
C ILE A 49 8.89 -4.26 16.32
N GLY A 50 9.15 -3.45 15.28
CA GLY A 50 10.30 -3.65 14.39
C GLY A 50 9.98 -3.96 12.93
N TYR A 51 8.70 -4.04 12.50
CA TYR A 51 8.37 -4.12 11.07
C TYR A 51 8.83 -2.86 10.34
N ARG A 52 9.35 -3.06 9.14
CA ARG A 52 9.81 -1.96 8.26
C ARG A 52 9.27 -2.05 6.85
N HIS A 53 8.43 -3.06 6.54
CA HIS A 53 7.77 -3.20 5.25
C HIS A 53 6.26 -3.28 5.45
N ILE A 54 5.52 -2.35 4.83
CA ILE A 54 4.06 -2.27 4.84
C ILE A 54 3.56 -2.36 3.40
N ASP A 55 2.65 -3.28 3.15
CA ASP A 55 2.07 -3.57 1.84
C ASP A 55 0.63 -3.09 1.78
N CYS A 56 0.40 -1.97 1.09
CA CYS A 56 -0.88 -1.30 0.90
C CYS A 56 -1.45 -1.56 -0.50
N ALA A 57 -2.66 -1.12 -0.75
CA ALA A 57 -3.25 -0.98 -2.07
C ALA A 57 -4.42 0.01 -2.03
N SER A 58 -4.58 0.78 -3.10
CA SER A 58 -5.68 1.76 -3.22
C SER A 58 -7.06 1.11 -3.04
N VAL A 59 -7.24 -0.10 -3.57
CA VAL A 59 -8.51 -0.84 -3.51
C VAL A 59 -8.88 -1.31 -2.09
N TYR A 60 -7.95 -1.31 -1.14
CA TYR A 60 -8.27 -1.67 0.24
C TYR A 60 -9.08 -0.59 0.97
N GLY A 61 -9.16 0.63 0.41
CA GLY A 61 -9.98 1.72 0.92
C GLY A 61 -9.53 2.28 2.28
N ASN A 62 -8.34 1.94 2.77
CA ASN A 62 -7.87 2.27 4.11
C ASN A 62 -6.56 3.08 4.16
N GLU A 63 -5.98 3.44 3.01
CA GLU A 63 -4.71 4.18 2.96
C GLU A 63 -4.79 5.52 3.70
N HIS A 64 -5.94 6.21 3.64
CA HIS A 64 -6.17 7.48 4.35
C HIS A 64 -6.13 7.34 5.89
N LEU A 65 -6.39 6.15 6.42
CA LEU A 65 -6.27 5.82 7.84
C LEU A 65 -4.85 5.37 8.21
N ILE A 66 -4.17 4.66 7.29
CA ILE A 66 -2.79 4.21 7.46
C ILE A 66 -1.82 5.41 7.45
N GLY A 67 -2.07 6.43 6.64
CA GLY A 67 -1.22 7.63 6.56
C GLY A 67 -0.93 8.29 7.90
N PRO A 68 -1.96 8.57 8.75
CA PRO A 68 -1.74 9.01 10.13
C PRO A 68 -0.88 8.06 10.98
N ALA A 69 -1.08 6.74 10.87
CA ALA A 69 -0.29 5.74 11.61
C ALA A 69 1.20 5.78 11.22
N LEU A 70 1.50 5.89 9.92
CA LEU A 70 2.87 6.07 9.42
C LEU A 70 3.49 7.37 9.96
N ARG A 71 2.72 8.46 9.96
CA ARG A 71 3.18 9.73 10.51
C ARG A 71 3.49 9.64 11.99
N ASN A 72 2.64 8.99 12.79
CA ASN A 72 2.86 8.76 14.22
C ASN A 72 4.16 7.98 14.44
N ALA A 73 4.41 6.91 13.67
CA ALA A 73 5.63 6.14 13.74
C ALA A 73 6.87 6.99 13.43
N MET A 74 6.79 7.86 12.41
CA MET A 74 7.90 8.77 12.07
C MET A 74 8.12 9.82 13.16
N GLN A 75 7.06 10.34 13.77
CA GLN A 75 7.17 11.26 14.91
C GLN A 75 7.75 10.57 16.16
N ALA A 76 7.54 9.27 16.32
CA ALA A 76 8.15 8.45 17.37
C ALA A 76 9.62 8.11 17.11
N GLY A 77 10.20 8.56 15.99
CA GLY A 77 11.62 8.46 15.70
C GLY A 77 12.03 7.50 14.58
N VAL A 78 11.08 6.78 13.97
CA VAL A 78 11.35 5.95 12.79
C VAL A 78 11.54 6.86 11.58
N LYS A 79 12.66 6.76 10.88
CA LYS A 79 12.91 7.59 9.70
C LYS A 79 12.15 7.03 8.49
N ARG A 80 11.71 7.92 7.58
CA ARG A 80 11.00 7.51 6.34
C ARG A 80 11.82 6.53 5.51
N GLU A 81 13.12 6.74 5.41
CA GLU A 81 14.05 5.88 4.67
C GLU A 81 14.29 4.50 5.31
N GLU A 82 13.87 4.29 6.54
CA GLU A 82 13.88 2.96 7.17
C GLU A 82 12.64 2.14 6.78
N LEU A 83 11.58 2.80 6.31
CA LEU A 83 10.34 2.16 5.92
C LEU A 83 10.36 1.82 4.43
N TRP A 84 9.90 0.62 4.10
CA TRP A 84 9.56 0.21 2.75
C TRP A 84 8.04 0.18 2.62
N ILE A 85 7.49 1.11 1.84
CA ILE A 85 6.05 1.23 1.63
C ILE A 85 5.73 0.84 0.20
N THR A 86 4.97 -0.24 0.07
CA THR A 86 4.43 -0.72 -1.21
C THR A 86 2.98 -0.29 -1.32
N SER A 87 2.56 0.14 -2.51
CA SER A 87 1.14 0.22 -2.86
C SER A 87 0.92 -0.22 -4.30
N LYS A 88 -0.35 -0.22 -4.75
CA LYS A 88 -0.74 -0.84 -6.00
C LYS A 88 -1.84 -0.04 -6.69
N VAL A 89 -1.70 0.14 -8.01
CA VAL A 89 -2.78 0.65 -8.84
C VAL A 89 -3.84 -0.43 -9.02
N TRP A 90 -5.10 -0.05 -8.82
CA TRP A 90 -6.22 -0.96 -9.04
C TRP A 90 -6.56 -1.07 -10.54
N ASN A 91 -7.27 -2.12 -10.87
CA ASN A 91 -7.56 -2.55 -12.24
C ASN A 91 -8.36 -1.53 -13.06
N ASN A 92 -9.13 -0.67 -12.40
CA ASN A 92 -9.91 0.37 -13.07
C ASN A 92 -9.11 1.64 -13.40
N MET A 93 -7.83 1.68 -13.05
CA MET A 93 -6.93 2.84 -13.23
C MET A 93 -5.70 2.50 -14.08
N HIS A 94 -5.85 1.57 -15.03
CA HIS A 94 -4.76 1.20 -15.95
C HIS A 94 -4.69 2.08 -17.21
N GLY A 95 -5.63 3.00 -17.39
CA GLY A 95 -5.63 3.91 -18.54
C GLY A 95 -4.45 4.87 -18.55
N GLU A 96 -4.20 5.46 -19.72
CA GLU A 96 -3.18 6.50 -19.88
C GLU A 96 -3.50 7.71 -18.98
N GLY A 97 -2.56 8.07 -18.12
CA GLY A 97 -2.73 9.12 -17.10
C GLY A 97 -3.38 8.66 -15.80
N ASP A 98 -4.22 7.62 -15.80
CA ASP A 98 -4.92 7.12 -14.60
C ASP A 98 -3.95 6.57 -13.57
N VAL A 99 -2.90 5.88 -14.00
CA VAL A 99 -1.85 5.35 -13.10
C VAL A 99 -1.21 6.48 -12.29
N LEU A 100 -0.93 7.63 -12.92
CA LEU A 100 -0.33 8.78 -12.23
C LEU A 100 -1.32 9.41 -11.25
N LEU A 101 -2.60 9.51 -11.61
CA LEU A 101 -3.65 10.01 -10.72
C LEU A 101 -3.84 9.09 -9.51
N SER A 102 -3.87 7.78 -9.74
CA SER A 102 -3.97 6.77 -8.67
C SER A 102 -2.78 6.84 -7.73
N CYS A 103 -1.56 6.93 -8.26
CA CYS A 103 -0.35 7.06 -7.46
C CYS A 103 -0.35 8.36 -6.63
N ALA A 104 -0.75 9.48 -7.22
CA ALA A 104 -0.85 10.76 -6.52
C ALA A 104 -1.88 10.71 -5.38
N GLN A 105 -3.02 10.04 -5.61
CA GLN A 105 -4.03 9.87 -4.56
C GLN A 105 -3.50 8.99 -3.42
N THR A 106 -2.86 7.85 -3.74
CA THR A 106 -2.20 6.98 -2.74
C THR A 106 -1.18 7.74 -1.90
N LEU A 107 -0.31 8.54 -2.52
CA LEU A 107 0.67 9.36 -1.80
C LEU A 107 0.00 10.36 -0.86
N LYS A 108 -1.08 11.00 -1.31
CA LYS A 108 -1.87 11.94 -0.51
C LYS A 108 -2.50 11.24 0.70
N ASP A 109 -3.10 10.07 0.50
CA ASP A 109 -3.78 9.30 1.54
C ASP A 109 -2.79 8.75 2.56
N LEU A 110 -1.68 8.18 2.11
CA LEU A 110 -0.59 7.71 2.97
C LEU A 110 0.23 8.85 3.60
N LYS A 111 0.03 10.11 3.16
CA LYS A 111 0.78 11.30 3.62
C LYS A 111 2.28 11.16 3.41
N LEU A 112 2.67 10.68 2.24
CA LEU A 112 4.05 10.43 1.84
C LEU A 112 4.40 11.20 0.57
N ASP A 113 5.69 11.47 0.39
CA ASP A 113 6.23 12.11 -0.80
C ASP A 113 6.68 11.10 -1.86
N TYR A 114 6.91 9.85 -1.48
CA TYR A 114 7.28 8.77 -2.38
C TYR A 114 6.84 7.39 -1.84
N LEU A 115 6.70 6.43 -2.75
CA LEU A 115 6.57 5.00 -2.46
C LEU A 115 7.90 4.30 -2.80
N ASP A 116 8.23 3.23 -2.07
CA ASP A 116 9.40 2.40 -2.36
C ASP A 116 9.11 1.43 -3.50
N LEU A 117 7.84 1.02 -3.65
CA LEU A 117 7.38 0.15 -4.71
C LEU A 117 5.92 0.47 -5.07
N TYR A 118 5.64 0.62 -6.35
CA TYR A 118 4.27 0.76 -6.87
C TYR A 118 4.03 -0.31 -7.92
N LEU A 119 3.00 -1.13 -7.69
CA LEU A 119 2.72 -2.33 -8.48
C LEU A 119 1.41 -2.19 -9.25
N ILE A 120 1.26 -2.95 -10.32
CA ILE A 120 -0.03 -3.30 -10.91
C ILE A 120 -0.63 -4.39 -10.03
N HIS A 121 -1.82 -4.16 -9.45
CA HIS A 121 -2.42 -5.08 -8.49
C HIS A 121 -2.79 -6.41 -9.16
N TRP A 122 -3.48 -6.32 -10.31
CA TRP A 122 -3.82 -7.46 -11.14
C TRP A 122 -3.50 -7.14 -12.61
N PRO A 123 -3.08 -8.09 -13.41
CA PRO A 123 -2.66 -7.82 -14.79
C PRO A 123 -3.83 -7.54 -15.75
N PHE A 124 -5.06 -7.63 -15.26
CA PHE A 124 -6.26 -7.45 -16.08
C PHE A 124 -6.95 -6.14 -15.70
N PRO A 125 -7.06 -5.16 -16.62
CA PRO A 125 -7.83 -3.95 -16.35
C PRO A 125 -9.33 -4.27 -16.28
N ASN A 126 -10.04 -3.55 -15.40
CA ASN A 126 -11.51 -3.55 -15.38
C ASN A 126 -12.01 -2.33 -16.14
N PHE A 127 -13.05 -2.52 -16.93
CA PHE A 127 -13.74 -1.39 -17.54
C PHE A 127 -14.53 -0.62 -16.48
N HIS A 128 -14.42 0.70 -16.52
CA HIS A 128 -15.30 1.59 -15.77
C HIS A 128 -15.67 2.80 -16.61
N ALA A 129 -16.87 3.32 -16.39
CA ALA A 129 -17.28 4.57 -17.01
C ALA A 129 -16.45 5.75 -16.44
N PRO A 130 -16.21 6.82 -17.20
CA PRO A 130 -15.58 8.03 -16.70
C PRO A 130 -16.28 8.56 -15.43
N GLY A 131 -15.51 8.93 -14.41
CA GLY A 131 -16.02 9.50 -13.16
C GLY A 131 -16.57 8.51 -12.14
N VAL A 132 -16.46 7.20 -12.39
CA VAL A 132 -16.78 6.18 -11.39
C VAL A 132 -15.68 6.13 -10.31
N SER A 133 -16.08 6.06 -9.04
CA SER A 133 -15.16 5.97 -7.92
C SER A 133 -14.29 4.73 -8.02
N VAL A 134 -13.03 4.86 -7.62
CA VAL A 134 -12.06 3.75 -7.48
C VAL A 134 -12.59 2.63 -6.59
N ASP A 135 -13.47 2.97 -5.64
CA ASP A 135 -14.07 2.04 -4.68
C ASP A 135 -15.28 1.29 -5.23
N SER A 136 -15.80 1.68 -6.41
CA SER A 136 -16.93 0.97 -7.00
C SER A 136 -16.46 -0.34 -7.64
N ARG A 137 -16.38 -1.39 -6.83
CA ARG A 137 -16.25 -2.76 -7.30
C ARG A 137 -17.57 -3.17 -7.94
N ASP A 138 -17.63 -3.22 -9.26
CA ASP A 138 -18.64 -4.03 -9.91
C ASP A 138 -18.13 -5.49 -9.94
N PRO A 139 -18.72 -6.40 -9.13
CA PRO A 139 -18.31 -7.80 -9.12
C PRO A 139 -18.60 -8.51 -10.46
N HIS A 140 -19.38 -7.85 -11.32
CA HIS A 140 -19.73 -8.33 -12.66
C HIS A 140 -18.96 -7.60 -13.77
N ALA A 141 -18.08 -6.65 -13.44
CA ALA A 141 -17.21 -6.00 -14.40
C ALA A 141 -16.36 -7.06 -15.10
N VAL A 142 -16.69 -7.32 -16.35
CA VAL A 142 -15.88 -8.20 -17.21
C VAL A 142 -14.50 -7.55 -17.35
N PRO A 143 -13.41 -8.31 -17.16
CA PRO A 143 -12.08 -7.79 -17.43
C PRO A 143 -12.04 -7.18 -18.83
N TYR A 144 -11.54 -5.96 -18.94
CA TYR A 144 -11.34 -5.33 -20.23
C TYR A 144 -10.24 -6.10 -20.98
N ILE A 145 -10.65 -7.01 -21.84
CA ILE A 145 -9.74 -7.62 -22.81
C ILE A 145 -9.69 -6.64 -23.98
N HIS A 146 -8.55 -5.99 -24.16
CA HIS A 146 -8.29 -5.22 -25.35
C HIS A 146 -8.34 -6.20 -26.53
N GLU A 147 -9.35 -6.13 -27.35
CA GLU A 147 -9.33 -6.72 -28.68
C GLU A 147 -8.38 -5.84 -29.51
N ASN A 148 -7.18 -6.34 -29.75
CA ASN A 148 -6.24 -5.79 -30.73
C ASN A 148 -6.67 -6.20 -32.13
#